data_339a4e03053e555487d03463f53ed031
#
_entry.id   339a4e03053e555487d03463f53ed031
#
_cell.length_a   1.000
_cell.length_b   1.000
_cell.length_c   1.000
_cell.angle_alpha   90.00
_cell.angle_beta   90.00
_cell.angle_gamma   90.00
#
_symmetry.space_group_name_H-M   'P 1'
#
loop_
_entity.id
_entity.type
_entity.pdbx_description
1 polymer ?
#
loop_
_entity_poly.entity_id
_entity_poly.type
_entity_poly.pdbx_seq_one_letter_code
_entity_poly.pdbx_strand_id
1 'polypeptide(L)'
;MSDVVLDVEHLSKTYELGKRHVQALSDVNLQVKRGEFVSVMGPSGSGKTTLLNVLGCLDTPTSGRVLLDDVDVTKMSEKELYRIRRSKVGFVFQTFNLLPYLNARENVELPMECVGKPAAERRRRALELLAKVGLAERAEHRPQRLSAGEQQRVAIARALANEPAIILADEPTGNLDAKSKHEIIKLLADLNLKQGTTIVMVTHDQQIASYTERMVYLNSGRITREKQGTLAGRKKHACPYCGGKIEPGDETCGTCGKPLMPTEEA
;
A
#
# COMPACT_ATOMS: atom_id res chain seq x y z
N MET A 1 -7.06 -4.12 19.47
CA MET A 1 -6.40 -3.41 18.38
C MET A 1 -7.48 -2.68 17.63
N SER A 2 -7.28 -1.40 17.29
CA SER A 2 -8.22 -0.60 16.51
C SER A 2 -8.47 -1.26 15.13
N ASP A 3 -9.71 -1.20 14.64
CA ASP A 3 -10.03 -1.60 13.25
C ASP A 3 -9.42 -0.62 12.23
N VAL A 4 -9.07 0.59 12.65
CA VAL A 4 -8.43 1.63 11.84
C VAL A 4 -6.92 1.48 11.93
N VAL A 5 -6.24 1.36 10.77
CA VAL A 5 -4.78 1.29 10.68
C VAL A 5 -4.14 2.65 10.45
N LEU A 6 -4.88 3.55 9.80
CA LEU A 6 -4.44 4.92 9.54
C LEU A 6 -5.58 5.87 9.88
N ASP A 7 -5.30 6.82 10.77
CA ASP A 7 -6.23 7.88 11.15
C ASP A 7 -5.57 9.25 10.99
N VAL A 8 -6.16 10.09 10.16
CA VAL A 8 -5.65 11.41 9.78
C VAL A 8 -6.70 12.46 10.11
N GLU A 9 -6.34 13.38 10.98
CA GLU A 9 -7.23 14.43 11.49
C GLU A 9 -6.68 15.82 11.16
N HIS A 10 -7.45 16.62 10.43
CA HIS A 10 -7.16 18.02 10.11
C HIS A 10 -5.75 18.26 9.54
N LEU A 11 -5.23 17.30 8.75
CA LEU A 11 -3.89 17.32 8.22
C LEU A 11 -3.69 18.46 7.24
N SER A 12 -2.69 19.29 7.50
CA SER A 12 -2.24 20.34 6.56
C SER A 12 -0.73 20.27 6.37
N LYS A 13 -0.30 20.56 5.13
CA LYS A 13 1.12 20.65 4.77
C LYS A 13 1.37 21.85 3.91
N THR A 14 2.27 22.72 4.36
CA THR A 14 2.76 23.89 3.63
C THR A 14 4.29 23.78 3.46
N TYR A 15 4.76 23.96 2.25
CA TYR A 15 6.19 24.05 1.93
C TYR A 15 6.61 25.50 1.81
N GLU A 16 7.76 25.82 2.38
CA GLU A 16 8.39 27.13 2.26
C GLU A 16 9.44 27.08 1.14
N LEU A 17 9.16 27.78 0.04
CA LEU A 17 10.05 27.88 -1.12
C LEU A 17 10.59 29.32 -1.21
N GLY A 18 11.58 29.63 -0.42
CA GLY A 18 12.08 30.99 -0.26
C GLY A 18 11.00 31.92 0.33
N LYS A 19 10.53 32.91 -0.45
CA LYS A 19 9.44 33.83 -0.04
C LYS A 19 8.03 33.32 -0.37
N ARG A 20 7.90 32.16 -1.01
CA ARG A 20 6.59 31.61 -1.39
C ARG A 20 6.21 30.47 -0.44
N HIS A 21 4.96 30.48 -0.01
CA HIS A 21 4.35 29.39 0.73
C HIS A 21 3.42 28.61 -0.20
N VAL A 22 3.66 27.31 -0.34
CA VAL A 22 2.83 26.42 -1.16
C VAL A 22 2.10 25.47 -0.24
N GLN A 23 0.80 25.69 -0.06
CA GLN A 23 -0.06 24.80 0.70
C GLN A 23 -0.39 23.58 -0.17
N ALA A 24 0.25 22.45 0.11
CA ALA A 24 0.06 21.21 -0.62
C ALA A 24 -1.12 20.38 -0.10
N LEU A 25 -1.38 20.44 1.22
CA LEU A 25 -2.55 19.81 1.87
C LEU A 25 -3.22 20.82 2.79
N SER A 26 -4.55 20.76 2.86
CA SER A 26 -5.38 21.69 3.62
C SER A 26 -6.55 20.94 4.25
N ASP A 27 -6.51 20.76 5.56
CA ASP A 27 -7.58 20.16 6.36
C ASP A 27 -8.04 18.79 5.84
N VAL A 28 -7.09 17.89 5.60
CA VAL A 28 -7.36 16.53 5.13
C VAL A 28 -7.74 15.64 6.31
N ASN A 29 -8.89 14.97 6.21
CA ASN A 29 -9.36 13.97 7.14
C ASN A 29 -9.52 12.65 6.37
N LEU A 30 -8.89 11.57 6.85
CA LEU A 30 -8.90 10.27 6.18
C LEU A 30 -8.71 9.15 7.19
N GLN A 31 -9.62 8.20 7.21
CA GLN A 31 -9.45 6.95 7.95
C GLN A 31 -9.30 5.78 6.98
N VAL A 32 -8.38 4.86 7.26
CA VAL A 32 -8.21 3.61 6.50
C VAL A 32 -8.30 2.44 7.47
N LYS A 33 -9.22 1.53 7.20
CA LYS A 33 -9.42 0.33 8.01
C LYS A 33 -8.36 -0.73 7.70
N ARG A 34 -8.11 -1.57 8.67
CA ARG A 34 -7.21 -2.73 8.50
C ARG A 34 -7.75 -3.65 7.39
N GLY A 35 -6.88 -4.02 6.46
CA GLY A 35 -7.26 -4.82 5.30
C GLY A 35 -8.08 -4.05 4.24
N GLU A 36 -8.24 -2.73 4.33
CA GLU A 36 -8.89 -1.93 3.29
C GLU A 36 -7.93 -1.64 2.13
N PHE A 37 -8.45 -1.59 0.90
CA PHE A 37 -7.73 -1.12 -0.28
C PHE A 37 -8.34 0.19 -0.76
N VAL A 38 -7.65 1.30 -0.52
CA VAL A 38 -8.09 2.66 -0.86
C VAL A 38 -7.26 3.21 -2.01
N SER A 39 -7.89 3.87 -2.97
CA SER A 39 -7.19 4.71 -3.95
C SER A 39 -7.45 6.19 -3.68
N VAL A 40 -6.37 6.99 -3.74
CA VAL A 40 -6.44 8.46 -3.70
C VAL A 40 -6.23 8.98 -5.11
N MET A 41 -7.24 9.64 -5.65
CA MET A 41 -7.27 10.17 -7.01
C MET A 41 -7.25 11.70 -7.02
N GLY A 42 -6.78 12.26 -8.10
CA GLY A 42 -6.82 13.71 -8.33
C GLY A 42 -5.92 14.15 -9.48
N PRO A 43 -6.05 15.38 -9.96
CA PRO A 43 -5.19 15.92 -11.01
C PRO A 43 -3.73 16.03 -10.56
N SER A 44 -2.82 16.26 -11.50
CA SER A 44 -1.43 16.57 -11.17
C SER A 44 -1.37 17.82 -10.27
N GLY A 45 -0.49 17.80 -9.26
CA GLY A 45 -0.36 18.91 -8.31
C GLY A 45 -1.46 18.99 -7.24
N SER A 46 -2.40 18.02 -7.15
CA SER A 46 -3.45 18.05 -6.12
C SER A 46 -2.99 17.73 -4.70
N GLY A 47 -1.71 17.32 -4.50
CA GLY A 47 -1.16 16.97 -3.19
C GLY A 47 -1.06 15.48 -2.89
N LYS A 48 -1.34 14.58 -3.86
CA LYS A 48 -1.35 13.11 -3.66
C LYS A 48 -0.04 12.54 -3.14
N THR A 49 1.08 12.86 -3.81
CA THR A 49 2.42 12.42 -3.39
C THR A 49 2.80 13.01 -2.03
N THR A 50 2.42 14.28 -1.77
CA THR A 50 2.62 14.90 -0.45
C THR A 50 1.84 14.14 0.63
N LEU A 51 0.58 13.83 0.38
CA LEU A 51 -0.24 13.02 1.30
C LEU A 51 0.46 11.67 1.57
N LEU A 52 0.83 10.95 0.51
CA LEU A 52 1.49 9.64 0.65
C LEU A 52 2.80 9.73 1.44
N ASN A 53 3.60 10.78 1.22
CA ASN A 53 4.85 11.00 1.95
C ASN A 53 4.62 11.24 3.45
N VAL A 54 3.60 12.03 3.81
CA VAL A 54 3.26 12.25 5.22
C VAL A 54 2.73 10.97 5.86
N LEU A 55 1.82 10.26 5.20
CA LEU A 55 1.30 8.97 5.67
C LEU A 55 2.39 7.92 5.86
N GLY A 56 3.39 7.94 4.99
CA GLY A 56 4.54 7.02 5.03
C GLY A 56 5.69 7.48 5.92
N CYS A 57 5.51 8.54 6.69
CA CYS A 57 6.55 9.10 7.55
C CYS A 57 7.83 9.52 6.79
N LEU A 58 7.73 9.85 5.49
CA LEU A 58 8.82 10.43 4.69
C LEU A 58 8.87 11.96 4.81
N ASP A 59 7.77 12.55 5.26
CA ASP A 59 7.64 13.98 5.54
C ASP A 59 6.78 14.18 6.80
N THR A 60 6.87 15.36 7.42
CA THR A 60 6.08 15.70 8.60
C THR A 60 4.99 16.70 8.24
N PRO A 61 3.80 16.63 8.87
CA PRO A 61 2.76 17.61 8.66
C PRO A 61 3.15 18.98 9.22
N THR A 62 2.56 20.05 8.68
CA THR A 62 2.66 21.40 9.27
C THR A 62 1.69 21.54 10.45
N SER A 63 0.50 20.92 10.33
CA SER A 63 -0.50 20.85 11.41
C SER A 63 -1.41 19.64 11.21
N GLY A 64 -2.23 19.34 12.21
CA GLY A 64 -3.10 18.17 12.25
C GLY A 64 -2.44 16.98 12.94
N ARG A 65 -3.04 15.81 12.81
CA ARG A 65 -2.61 14.59 13.49
C ARG A 65 -2.62 13.40 12.53
N VAL A 66 -1.64 12.51 12.70
CA VAL A 66 -1.55 11.24 11.97
C VAL A 66 -1.26 10.12 12.95
N LEU A 67 -2.18 9.15 13.03
CA LEU A 67 -1.96 7.89 13.74
C LEU A 67 -1.75 6.78 12.72
N LEU A 68 -0.70 6.01 12.90
CA LEU A 68 -0.39 4.83 12.11
C LEU A 68 -0.28 3.62 13.04
N ASP A 69 -1.18 2.64 12.87
CA ASP A 69 -1.23 1.42 13.66
C ASP A 69 -1.23 1.72 15.19
N ASP A 70 -2.17 2.59 15.62
CA ASP A 70 -2.35 3.13 16.97
C ASP A 70 -1.18 4.01 17.50
N VAL A 71 -0.21 4.36 16.65
CA VAL A 71 0.96 5.17 17.03
C VAL A 71 0.85 6.57 16.44
N ASP A 72 0.89 7.61 17.29
CA ASP A 72 0.92 9.01 16.84
C ASP A 72 2.30 9.37 16.28
N VAL A 73 2.37 9.55 14.96
CA VAL A 73 3.62 9.86 14.25
C VAL A 73 3.82 11.36 14.01
N THR A 74 2.88 12.19 14.43
CA THR A 74 2.80 13.63 14.07
C THR A 74 4.03 14.43 14.47
N LYS A 75 4.54 14.18 15.69
CA LYS A 75 5.62 14.96 16.31
C LYS A 75 6.87 14.13 16.60
N MET A 76 6.99 12.98 15.96
CA MET A 76 8.14 12.09 16.13
C MET A 76 9.41 12.70 15.52
N SER A 77 10.54 12.45 16.16
CA SER A 77 11.86 12.74 15.61
C SER A 77 12.14 11.86 14.38
N GLU A 78 13.04 12.29 13.50
CA GLU A 78 13.44 11.51 12.31
C GLU A 78 13.91 10.09 12.65
N LYS A 79 14.58 9.90 13.80
CA LYS A 79 15.02 8.59 14.29
C LYS A 79 13.84 7.68 14.65
N GLU A 80 12.77 8.23 15.20
CA GLU A 80 11.54 7.48 15.53
C GLU A 80 10.76 7.18 14.26
N LEU A 81 10.58 8.16 13.37
CA LEU A 81 9.96 7.97 12.06
C LEU A 81 10.67 6.90 11.24
N TYR A 82 12.03 6.86 11.26
CA TYR A 82 12.79 5.80 10.61
C TYR A 82 12.44 4.40 11.15
N ARG A 83 12.23 4.26 12.48
CA ARG A 83 11.83 2.98 13.09
C ARG A 83 10.43 2.55 12.64
N ILE A 84 9.50 3.50 12.55
CA ILE A 84 8.14 3.25 12.05
C ILE A 84 8.19 2.84 10.57
N ARG A 85 8.85 3.62 9.71
CA ARG A 85 8.97 3.34 8.27
C ARG A 85 9.46 1.92 8.00
N ARG A 86 10.57 1.53 8.62
CA ARG A 86 11.19 0.22 8.34
C ARG A 86 10.37 -0.98 8.80
N SER A 87 9.43 -0.81 9.75
CA SER A 87 8.68 -1.92 10.35
C SER A 87 7.19 -1.92 10.02
N LYS A 88 6.58 -0.73 9.83
CA LYS A 88 5.13 -0.58 9.69
C LYS A 88 4.68 -0.20 8.28
N VAL A 89 5.59 0.31 7.43
CA VAL A 89 5.26 0.84 6.10
C VAL A 89 6.00 0.09 5.01
N GLY A 90 5.25 -0.37 4.02
CA GLY A 90 5.81 -0.87 2.76
C GLY A 90 5.59 0.17 1.65
N PHE A 91 6.63 0.53 0.89
CA PHE A 91 6.51 1.46 -0.22
C PHE A 91 6.61 0.77 -1.57
N VAL A 92 5.73 1.15 -2.49
CA VAL A 92 5.76 0.80 -3.91
C VAL A 92 5.77 2.10 -4.72
N PHE A 93 6.84 2.37 -5.46
CA PHE A 93 7.01 3.60 -6.23
C PHE A 93 6.78 3.38 -7.73
N GLN A 94 6.46 4.45 -8.44
CA GLN A 94 6.30 4.48 -9.89
C GLN A 94 7.59 4.05 -10.63
N THR A 95 8.75 4.45 -10.12
CA THR A 95 10.08 4.18 -10.70
C THR A 95 10.75 2.95 -10.10
N PHE A 96 9.99 2.06 -9.46
CA PHE A 96 10.41 0.81 -8.81
C PHE A 96 11.42 1.00 -7.67
N ASN A 97 12.35 1.93 -7.77
CA ASN A 97 13.42 2.25 -6.80
C ASN A 97 14.19 0.99 -6.36
N LEU A 98 14.49 0.11 -7.31
CA LEU A 98 15.35 -1.04 -7.07
C LEU A 98 16.82 -0.61 -7.15
N LEU A 99 17.65 -1.19 -6.29
CA LEU A 99 19.09 -0.98 -6.33
C LEU A 99 19.67 -1.79 -7.50
N PRO A 100 20.28 -1.13 -8.51
CA PRO A 100 20.64 -1.79 -9.78
C PRO A 100 21.81 -2.79 -9.66
N TYR A 101 22.60 -2.70 -8.60
CA TYR A 101 23.70 -3.61 -8.30
C TYR A 101 23.31 -4.83 -7.49
N LEU A 102 22.09 -4.85 -6.90
CA LEU A 102 21.51 -6.00 -6.22
C LEU A 102 20.60 -6.78 -7.17
N ASN A 103 20.54 -8.11 -6.98
CA ASN A 103 19.56 -8.94 -7.67
C ASN A 103 18.16 -8.80 -7.06
N ALA A 104 17.13 -9.48 -7.62
CA ALA A 104 15.76 -9.38 -7.14
C ALA A 104 15.62 -9.83 -5.67
N ARG A 105 16.24 -10.96 -5.30
CA ARG A 105 16.24 -11.50 -3.93
C ARG A 105 16.88 -10.51 -2.96
N GLU A 106 18.06 -9.98 -3.28
CA GLU A 106 18.78 -9.03 -2.44
C GLU A 106 18.02 -7.72 -2.25
N ASN A 107 17.34 -7.22 -3.29
CA ASN A 107 16.45 -6.06 -3.17
C ASN A 107 15.30 -6.31 -2.18
N VAL A 108 14.74 -7.53 -2.14
CA VAL A 108 13.69 -7.91 -1.18
C VAL A 108 14.26 -8.16 0.22
N GLU A 109 15.49 -8.61 0.35
CA GLU A 109 16.17 -8.82 1.64
C GLU A 109 16.48 -7.51 2.37
N LEU A 110 16.75 -6.44 1.63
CA LEU A 110 17.23 -5.16 2.17
C LEU A 110 16.40 -4.58 3.33
N PRO A 111 15.06 -4.47 3.26
CA PRO A 111 14.26 -3.99 4.40
C PRO A 111 14.41 -4.86 5.65
N MET A 112 14.57 -6.17 5.49
CA MET A 112 14.74 -7.10 6.59
C MET A 112 16.11 -6.97 7.24
N GLU A 113 17.14 -6.62 6.45
CA GLU A 113 18.46 -6.29 6.97
C GLU A 113 18.44 -5.04 7.84
N CYS A 114 17.72 -4.01 7.41
CA CYS A 114 17.55 -2.77 8.18
C CYS A 114 16.89 -2.98 9.56
N VAL A 115 16.13 -4.06 9.75
CA VAL A 115 15.55 -4.44 11.06
C VAL A 115 16.36 -5.51 11.79
N GLY A 116 17.53 -5.94 11.25
CA GLY A 116 18.47 -6.84 11.88
C GLY A 116 18.11 -8.33 11.80
N LYS A 117 17.26 -8.75 10.84
CA LYS A 117 16.94 -10.16 10.67
C LYS A 117 18.16 -10.98 10.21
N PRO A 118 18.34 -12.23 10.68
CA PRO A 118 19.41 -13.11 10.26
C PRO A 118 19.41 -13.39 8.75
N ALA A 119 20.58 -13.54 8.13
CA ALA A 119 20.73 -13.74 6.68
C ALA A 119 19.94 -14.94 6.14
N ALA A 120 19.94 -16.07 6.87
CA ALA A 120 19.18 -17.26 6.47
C ALA A 120 17.65 -17.00 6.45
N GLU A 121 17.12 -16.26 7.43
CA GLU A 121 15.70 -15.88 7.51
C GLU A 121 15.35 -14.91 6.37
N ARG A 122 16.18 -13.88 6.12
CA ARG A 122 16.00 -12.93 5.03
C ARG A 122 15.91 -13.63 3.68
N ARG A 123 16.87 -14.51 3.40
CA ARG A 123 16.93 -15.28 2.14
C ARG A 123 15.68 -16.14 1.95
N ARG A 124 15.28 -16.91 2.95
CA ARG A 124 14.08 -17.73 2.90
C ARG A 124 12.84 -16.89 2.63
N ARG A 125 12.65 -15.82 3.41
CA ARG A 125 11.49 -14.93 3.27
C ARG A 125 11.46 -14.22 1.92
N ALA A 126 12.60 -13.75 1.41
CA ALA A 126 12.70 -13.11 0.10
C ALA A 126 12.29 -14.05 -1.03
N LEU A 127 12.73 -15.31 -1.00
CA LEU A 127 12.33 -16.31 -1.99
C LEU A 127 10.84 -16.65 -1.93
N GLU A 128 10.26 -16.76 -0.72
CA GLU A 128 8.81 -16.94 -0.53
C GLU A 128 8.01 -15.78 -1.13
N LEU A 129 8.46 -14.54 -0.90
CA LEU A 129 7.79 -13.34 -1.42
C LEU A 129 7.92 -13.23 -2.94
N LEU A 130 9.10 -13.54 -3.50
CA LEU A 130 9.28 -13.58 -4.95
C LEU A 130 8.42 -14.66 -5.61
N ALA A 131 8.28 -15.82 -4.99
CA ALA A 131 7.36 -16.85 -5.47
C ALA A 131 5.89 -16.38 -5.44
N LYS A 132 5.47 -15.66 -4.39
CA LYS A 132 4.12 -15.08 -4.28
C LYS A 132 3.79 -14.09 -5.40
N VAL A 133 4.77 -13.33 -5.86
CA VAL A 133 4.60 -12.38 -6.98
C VAL A 133 4.92 -13.00 -8.35
N GLY A 134 5.15 -14.32 -8.43
CA GLY A 134 5.40 -15.06 -9.67
C GLY A 134 6.81 -14.87 -10.25
N LEU A 135 7.82 -14.64 -9.39
CA LEU A 135 9.22 -14.39 -9.78
C LEU A 135 10.22 -15.38 -9.15
N ALA A 136 9.80 -16.60 -8.81
CA ALA A 136 10.69 -17.60 -8.21
C ALA A 136 11.95 -17.84 -9.07
N GLU A 137 11.77 -18.04 -10.38
CA GLU A 137 12.85 -18.30 -11.34
C GLU A 137 13.69 -17.04 -11.68
N ARG A 138 13.29 -15.87 -11.21
CA ARG A 138 13.95 -14.58 -11.43
C ARG A 138 14.72 -14.04 -10.25
N ALA A 139 14.78 -14.80 -9.13
CA ALA A 139 15.35 -14.35 -7.86
C ALA A 139 16.78 -13.79 -7.97
N GLU A 140 17.62 -14.41 -8.80
CA GLU A 140 19.03 -14.02 -8.97
C GLU A 140 19.24 -13.03 -10.15
N HIS A 141 18.15 -12.56 -10.82
CA HIS A 141 18.26 -11.58 -11.88
C HIS A 141 18.41 -10.17 -11.32
N ARG A 142 19.30 -9.37 -11.92
CA ARG A 142 19.44 -7.95 -11.62
C ARG A 142 18.33 -7.14 -12.32
N PRO A 143 17.97 -5.94 -11.81
CA PRO A 143 16.90 -5.12 -12.39
C PRO A 143 17.01 -4.90 -13.90
N GLN A 144 18.22 -4.73 -14.45
CA GLN A 144 18.44 -4.55 -15.89
C GLN A 144 18.05 -5.77 -16.76
N ARG A 145 17.89 -6.95 -16.14
CA ARG A 145 17.47 -8.19 -16.81
C ARG A 145 15.99 -8.51 -16.59
N LEU A 146 15.26 -7.59 -15.97
CA LEU A 146 13.86 -7.72 -15.66
C LEU A 146 13.05 -6.71 -16.48
N SER A 147 11.89 -7.14 -17.00
CA SER A 147 10.92 -6.21 -17.58
C SER A 147 10.40 -5.23 -16.55
N ALA A 148 9.79 -4.11 -16.97
CA ALA A 148 9.20 -3.11 -16.07
C ALA A 148 8.15 -3.74 -15.13
N GLY A 149 7.29 -4.64 -15.63
CA GLY A 149 6.32 -5.36 -14.82
C GLY A 149 6.96 -6.31 -13.81
N GLU A 150 8.07 -7.00 -14.17
CA GLU A 150 8.84 -7.84 -13.24
C GLU A 150 9.54 -6.99 -12.18
N GLN A 151 10.12 -5.84 -12.54
CA GLN A 151 10.72 -4.91 -11.58
C GLN A 151 9.68 -4.41 -10.56
N GLN A 152 8.46 -4.08 -11.01
CA GLN A 152 7.38 -3.68 -10.14
C GLN A 152 6.94 -4.80 -9.19
N ARG A 153 6.91 -6.05 -9.66
CA ARG A 153 6.62 -7.21 -8.79
C ARG A 153 7.72 -7.40 -7.74
N VAL A 154 9.00 -7.17 -8.06
CA VAL A 154 10.08 -7.15 -7.06
C VAL A 154 9.88 -6.03 -6.04
N ALA A 155 9.49 -4.82 -6.48
CA ALA A 155 9.20 -3.71 -5.59
C ALA A 155 8.02 -4.02 -4.63
N ILE A 156 6.97 -4.69 -5.12
CA ILE A 156 5.85 -5.16 -4.30
C ILE A 156 6.32 -6.23 -3.28
N ALA A 157 7.12 -7.21 -3.71
CA ALA A 157 7.68 -8.21 -2.80
C ALA A 157 8.55 -7.55 -1.71
N ARG A 158 9.37 -6.57 -2.08
CA ARG A 158 10.16 -5.77 -1.12
C ARG A 158 9.29 -5.03 -0.12
N ALA A 159 8.19 -4.43 -0.57
CA ALA A 159 7.25 -3.73 0.31
C ALA A 159 6.62 -4.67 1.37
N LEU A 160 6.44 -5.95 1.06
CA LEU A 160 5.89 -6.97 1.96
C LEU A 160 6.92 -7.59 2.92
N ALA A 161 8.22 -7.29 2.79
CA ALA A 161 9.31 -8.00 3.45
C ALA A 161 9.19 -8.05 4.98
N ASN A 162 8.84 -6.93 5.60
CA ASN A 162 8.71 -6.78 7.06
C ASN A 162 7.27 -6.89 7.58
N GLU A 163 6.33 -7.44 6.80
CA GLU A 163 4.93 -7.59 7.18
C GLU A 163 4.33 -6.26 7.64
N PRO A 164 4.34 -5.22 6.77
CA PRO A 164 3.95 -3.88 7.16
C PRO A 164 2.46 -3.81 7.54
N ALA A 165 2.12 -2.87 8.41
CA ALA A 165 0.72 -2.57 8.73
C ALA A 165 -0.04 -1.99 7.52
N ILE A 166 0.69 -1.28 6.63
CA ILE A 166 0.14 -0.64 5.44
C ILE A 166 1.15 -0.63 4.28
N ILE A 167 0.66 -0.83 3.06
CA ILE A 167 1.41 -0.57 1.83
C ILE A 167 0.94 0.76 1.24
N LEU A 168 1.91 1.64 0.95
CA LEU A 168 1.70 2.91 0.27
C LEU A 168 2.25 2.82 -1.15
N ALA A 169 1.39 2.97 -2.15
CA ALA A 169 1.75 2.80 -3.55
C ALA A 169 1.57 4.12 -4.32
N ASP A 170 2.67 4.72 -4.77
CA ASP A 170 2.67 5.93 -5.59
C ASP A 170 2.72 5.58 -7.08
N GLU A 171 1.59 5.76 -7.77
CA GLU A 171 1.43 5.48 -9.22
C GLU A 171 2.01 4.11 -9.62
N PRO A 172 1.67 2.99 -8.96
CA PRO A 172 2.37 1.70 -9.10
C PRO A 172 2.27 1.09 -10.50
N THR A 173 1.46 1.68 -11.38
CA THR A 173 1.26 1.25 -12.77
C THR A 173 1.69 2.30 -13.79
N GLY A 174 2.20 3.46 -13.35
CA GLY A 174 2.45 4.62 -14.22
C GLY A 174 3.42 4.36 -15.38
N ASN A 175 4.46 3.56 -15.15
CA ASN A 175 5.52 3.27 -16.12
C ASN A 175 5.35 1.90 -16.82
N LEU A 176 4.15 1.33 -16.84
CA LEU A 176 3.87 0.00 -17.35
C LEU A 176 3.00 0.05 -18.62
N ASP A 177 3.17 -0.94 -19.48
CA ASP A 177 2.25 -1.20 -20.59
C ASP A 177 0.87 -1.67 -20.09
N ALA A 178 -0.16 -1.64 -20.94
CA ALA A 178 -1.52 -1.92 -20.57
C ALA A 178 -1.73 -3.32 -19.95
N LYS A 179 -1.02 -4.35 -20.44
CA LYS A 179 -1.08 -5.71 -19.93
C LYS A 179 -0.47 -5.78 -18.53
N SER A 180 0.74 -5.26 -18.38
CA SER A 180 1.45 -5.22 -17.10
C SER A 180 0.70 -4.40 -16.04
N LYS A 181 0.06 -3.27 -16.42
CA LYS A 181 -0.83 -2.50 -15.52
C LYS A 181 -1.90 -3.37 -14.91
N HIS A 182 -2.61 -4.13 -15.74
CA HIS A 182 -3.69 -4.99 -15.29
C HIS A 182 -3.20 -6.12 -14.38
N GLU A 183 -2.05 -6.72 -14.71
CA GLU A 183 -1.44 -7.75 -13.88
C GLU A 183 -1.00 -7.22 -12.50
N ILE A 184 -0.42 -6.01 -12.43
CA ILE A 184 0.00 -5.41 -11.16
C ILE A 184 -1.20 -5.03 -10.29
N ILE A 185 -2.25 -4.41 -10.84
CA ILE A 185 -3.43 -4.07 -10.02
C ILE A 185 -4.14 -5.33 -9.53
N LYS A 186 -4.21 -6.39 -10.35
CA LYS A 186 -4.75 -7.67 -9.93
C LYS A 186 -3.93 -8.29 -8.80
N LEU A 187 -2.59 -8.24 -8.89
CA LEU A 187 -1.71 -8.71 -7.83
C LEU A 187 -1.97 -7.96 -6.50
N LEU A 188 -2.06 -6.62 -6.52
CA LEU A 188 -2.38 -5.83 -5.34
C LEU A 188 -3.77 -6.17 -4.76
N ALA A 189 -4.77 -6.32 -5.63
CA ALA A 189 -6.10 -6.75 -5.21
C ALA A 189 -6.10 -8.16 -4.60
N ASP A 190 -5.35 -9.11 -5.17
CA ASP A 190 -5.20 -10.46 -4.63
C ASP A 190 -4.49 -10.47 -3.26
N LEU A 191 -3.46 -9.64 -3.08
CA LEU A 191 -2.79 -9.47 -1.78
C LEU A 191 -3.76 -8.91 -0.72
N ASN A 192 -4.58 -7.93 -1.10
CA ASN A 192 -5.61 -7.39 -0.22
C ASN A 192 -6.68 -8.43 0.12
N LEU A 193 -7.28 -9.08 -0.88
CA LEU A 193 -8.38 -10.04 -0.67
C LEU A 193 -7.95 -11.30 0.09
N LYS A 194 -6.78 -11.87 -0.26
CA LYS A 194 -6.34 -13.19 0.25
C LYS A 194 -5.51 -13.10 1.51
N GLN A 195 -4.83 -11.98 1.76
CA GLN A 195 -3.89 -11.81 2.88
C GLN A 195 -4.30 -10.68 3.82
N GLY A 196 -5.39 -9.96 3.54
CA GLY A 196 -5.83 -8.84 4.36
C GLY A 196 -4.85 -7.65 4.38
N THR A 197 -3.99 -7.54 3.35
CA THR A 197 -3.01 -6.44 3.28
C THR A 197 -3.71 -5.10 3.12
N THR A 198 -3.45 -4.16 4.01
CA THR A 198 -3.97 -2.78 3.88
C THR A 198 -3.17 -2.03 2.83
N ILE A 199 -3.85 -1.38 1.89
CA ILE A 199 -3.17 -0.68 0.77
C ILE A 199 -3.79 0.69 0.57
N VAL A 200 -2.96 1.74 0.52
CA VAL A 200 -3.33 3.06 0.01
C VAL A 200 -2.54 3.30 -1.27
N MET A 201 -3.24 3.47 -2.36
CA MET A 201 -2.67 3.69 -3.69
C MET A 201 -3.01 5.08 -4.19
N VAL A 202 -2.02 5.80 -4.66
CA VAL A 202 -2.22 7.06 -5.40
C VAL A 202 -2.21 6.74 -6.89
N THR A 203 -3.17 7.26 -7.63
CA THR A 203 -3.21 7.14 -9.09
C THR A 203 -4.08 8.25 -9.72
N HIS A 204 -3.79 8.60 -10.96
CA HIS A 204 -4.65 9.44 -11.79
C HIS A 204 -5.50 8.61 -12.77
N ASP A 205 -5.24 7.31 -12.88
CA ASP A 205 -5.94 6.39 -13.77
C ASP A 205 -7.23 5.88 -13.10
N GLN A 206 -8.38 6.32 -13.61
CA GLN A 206 -9.69 5.99 -13.07
C GLN A 206 -10.02 4.49 -13.19
N GLN A 207 -9.54 3.82 -14.25
CA GLN A 207 -9.76 2.38 -14.41
C GLN A 207 -9.01 1.62 -13.33
N ILE A 208 -7.74 1.96 -13.09
CA ILE A 208 -6.92 1.37 -12.03
C ILE A 208 -7.54 1.63 -10.65
N ALA A 209 -7.95 2.87 -10.38
CA ALA A 209 -8.58 3.22 -9.11
C ALA A 209 -9.87 2.44 -8.85
N SER A 210 -10.65 2.12 -9.89
CA SER A 210 -11.89 1.38 -9.75
C SER A 210 -11.72 -0.05 -9.20
N TYR A 211 -10.51 -0.63 -9.30
CA TYR A 211 -10.20 -1.94 -8.73
C TYR A 211 -10.04 -1.96 -7.20
N THR A 212 -10.05 -0.78 -6.55
CA THR A 212 -9.95 -0.68 -5.09
C THR A 212 -11.31 -0.85 -4.40
N GLU A 213 -11.32 -0.88 -3.09
CA GLU A 213 -12.56 -0.94 -2.30
C GLU A 213 -13.22 0.43 -2.19
N ARG A 214 -12.42 1.48 -2.02
CA ARG A 214 -12.86 2.87 -1.90
C ARG A 214 -11.94 3.81 -2.67
N MET A 215 -12.56 4.77 -3.34
CA MET A 215 -11.87 5.83 -4.09
C MET A 215 -12.09 7.17 -3.39
N VAL A 216 -11.01 7.83 -3.00
CA VAL A 216 -10.97 9.15 -2.37
C VAL A 216 -10.46 10.17 -3.38
N TYR A 217 -11.15 11.27 -3.56
CA TYR A 217 -10.77 12.29 -4.53
C TYR A 217 -10.14 13.49 -3.83
N LEU A 218 -8.86 13.71 -4.12
CA LEU A 218 -8.07 14.85 -3.63
C LEU A 218 -8.00 15.94 -4.71
N ASN A 219 -8.41 17.13 -4.37
CA ASN A 219 -8.30 18.31 -5.26
C ASN A 219 -7.82 19.53 -4.48
N SER A 220 -6.78 20.20 -5.00
CA SER A 220 -6.18 21.38 -4.35
C SER A 220 -5.92 21.17 -2.86
N GLY A 221 -5.33 20.01 -2.51
CA GLY A 221 -4.97 19.64 -1.15
C GLY A 221 -6.12 19.24 -0.22
N ARG A 222 -7.35 19.08 -0.73
CA ARG A 222 -8.54 18.74 0.07
C ARG A 222 -9.21 17.47 -0.45
N ILE A 223 -9.75 16.65 0.43
CA ILE A 223 -10.66 15.57 0.05
C ILE A 223 -12.01 16.18 -0.30
N THR A 224 -12.49 15.93 -1.52
CA THR A 224 -13.72 16.53 -2.05
C THR A 224 -14.87 15.55 -2.12
N ARG A 225 -14.60 14.27 -2.31
CA ARG A 225 -15.60 13.19 -2.36
C ARG A 225 -14.98 11.82 -2.19
N GLU A 226 -15.82 10.85 -1.86
CA GLU A 226 -15.48 9.43 -1.83
C GLU A 226 -16.50 8.64 -2.66
N LYS A 227 -16.04 7.51 -3.21
CA LYS A 227 -16.87 6.53 -3.94
C LYS A 227 -16.45 5.11 -3.59
N GLN A 228 -17.38 4.19 -3.62
CA GLN A 228 -17.05 2.77 -3.56
C GLN A 228 -16.46 2.29 -4.89
N GLY A 229 -15.46 1.45 -4.82
CA GLY A 229 -14.86 0.77 -5.96
C GLY A 229 -15.42 -0.65 -6.13
N THR A 230 -14.94 -1.35 -7.15
CA THR A 230 -15.46 -2.68 -7.52
C THR A 230 -15.07 -3.78 -6.53
N LEU A 231 -13.98 -3.59 -5.78
CA LEU A 231 -13.51 -4.57 -4.79
C LEU A 231 -14.45 -4.66 -3.57
N ALA A 232 -15.15 -3.57 -3.23
CA ALA A 232 -16.13 -3.54 -2.14
C ALA A 232 -17.21 -4.63 -2.31
N GLY A 233 -17.71 -4.79 -3.56
CA GLY A 233 -18.67 -5.85 -3.88
C GLY A 233 -18.08 -7.27 -3.77
N ARG A 234 -16.78 -7.43 -4.12
CA ARG A 234 -16.11 -8.74 -4.05
C ARG A 234 -15.83 -9.19 -2.62
N LYS A 235 -15.50 -8.26 -1.71
CA LYS A 235 -15.30 -8.58 -0.29
C LYS A 235 -16.55 -9.06 0.41
N LYS A 236 -17.72 -8.55 0.04
CA LYS A 236 -19.00 -9.03 0.58
C LYS A 236 -19.28 -10.51 0.26
N HIS A 237 -18.65 -11.03 -0.79
CA HIS A 237 -18.79 -12.41 -1.26
C HIS A 237 -17.45 -13.17 -1.23
N ALA A 238 -16.49 -12.73 -0.40
CA ALA A 238 -15.20 -13.38 -0.24
C ALA A 238 -15.00 -13.83 1.21
N CYS A 239 -14.54 -15.06 1.39
CA CYS A 239 -14.19 -15.61 2.69
C CYS A 239 -13.10 -14.76 3.37
N PRO A 240 -13.30 -14.32 4.63
CA PRO A 240 -12.33 -13.49 5.35
C PRO A 240 -11.00 -14.21 5.64
N TYR A 241 -10.96 -15.53 5.51
CA TYR A 241 -9.78 -16.32 5.82
C TYR A 241 -8.93 -16.70 4.60
N CYS A 242 -9.55 -16.92 3.44
CA CYS A 242 -8.83 -17.39 2.25
C CYS A 242 -9.16 -16.62 0.96
N GLY A 243 -10.10 -15.65 1.01
CA GLY A 243 -10.57 -14.92 -0.16
C GLY A 243 -11.40 -15.74 -1.16
N GLY A 244 -11.67 -17.01 -0.87
CA GLY A 244 -12.53 -17.87 -1.69
C GLY A 244 -13.95 -17.33 -1.77
N LYS A 245 -14.65 -17.60 -2.91
CA LYS A 245 -16.04 -17.15 -3.10
C LYS A 245 -16.95 -17.75 -2.04
N ILE A 246 -17.79 -16.92 -1.44
CA ILE A 246 -18.87 -17.31 -0.53
C ILE A 246 -20.18 -16.73 -1.04
N GLU A 247 -21.29 -17.43 -0.79
CA GLU A 247 -22.62 -16.94 -1.11
C GLU A 247 -23.31 -16.44 0.17
N PRO A 248 -24.28 -15.52 0.06
CA PRO A 248 -25.08 -15.12 1.21
C PRO A 248 -25.77 -16.32 1.86
N GLY A 249 -25.51 -16.56 3.15
CA GLY A 249 -26.06 -17.68 3.89
C GLY A 249 -25.12 -18.89 4.06
N ASP A 250 -23.91 -18.86 3.47
CA ASP A 250 -22.90 -19.90 3.73
C ASP A 250 -22.45 -19.85 5.19
N GLU A 251 -22.60 -20.95 5.92
CA GLU A 251 -22.10 -21.08 7.30
C GLU A 251 -20.61 -21.41 7.37
N THR A 252 -20.08 -22.01 6.29
CA THR A 252 -18.67 -22.38 6.16
C THR A 252 -18.17 -22.06 4.77
N CYS A 253 -16.89 -21.69 4.66
CA CYS A 253 -16.28 -21.45 3.36
C CYS A 253 -16.01 -22.75 2.61
N GLY A 254 -16.60 -22.92 1.43
CA GLY A 254 -16.38 -24.10 0.57
C GLY A 254 -14.92 -24.30 0.12
N THR A 255 -14.08 -23.26 0.19
CA THR A 255 -12.66 -23.33 -0.24
C THR A 255 -11.73 -23.75 0.90
N CYS A 256 -11.91 -23.23 2.13
CA CYS A 256 -10.99 -23.49 3.26
C CYS A 256 -11.65 -24.18 4.47
N GLY A 257 -12.96 -24.45 4.40
CA GLY A 257 -13.71 -25.13 5.46
C GLY A 257 -13.90 -24.35 6.76
N LYS A 258 -13.41 -23.11 6.85
CA LYS A 258 -13.55 -22.31 8.08
C LYS A 258 -14.98 -21.78 8.22
N PRO A 259 -15.51 -21.73 9.47
CA PRO A 259 -16.82 -21.16 9.74
C PRO A 259 -16.83 -19.66 9.41
N LEU A 260 -17.92 -19.21 8.79
CA LEU A 260 -18.18 -17.81 8.47
C LEU A 260 -19.08 -17.24 9.58
N MET A 261 -18.70 -16.08 10.12
CA MET A 261 -19.59 -15.38 11.05
C MET A 261 -20.82 -14.89 10.30
N PRO A 262 -22.03 -14.96 10.88
CA PRO A 262 -23.18 -14.36 10.24
C PRO A 262 -22.93 -12.85 10.07
N THR A 263 -23.11 -12.38 8.85
CA THR A 263 -23.10 -10.94 8.56
C THR A 263 -24.32 -10.34 9.23
N GLU A 264 -24.15 -9.58 10.31
CA GLU A 264 -25.21 -8.74 10.82
C GLU A 264 -25.63 -7.79 9.71
N GLU A 265 -26.83 -7.98 9.20
CA GLU A 265 -27.49 -7.02 8.33
C GLU A 265 -27.78 -5.76 9.17
N ALA A 266 -27.13 -4.66 8.81
CA ALA A 266 -27.44 -3.31 9.32
C ALA A 266 -28.22 -2.52 8.28
#